data_a769703be69f9bd3a6ab202566643c2d
#
_entry.id   a769703be69f9bd3a6ab202566643c2d
#
_cell.length_a   1.000
_cell.length_b   1.000
_cell.length_c   1.000
_cell.angle_alpha   90.00
_cell.angle_beta   90.00
_cell.angle_gamma   90.00
#
_symmetry.space_group_name_H-M   'P 1'
#
loop_
_entity.id
_entity.type
_entity.pdbx_description
1 polymer ?
#
loop_
_entity_poly.entity_id
_entity_poly.type
_entity_poly.pdbx_seq_one_letter_code
_entity_poly.pdbx_strand_id
1 'polypeptide(L)'
;AYRRQRQMCIRDRYISMLRTFPFNRISMGIQTFQETTLKQLQRRHTADQAIRAFQGCRTAGFQNISIDLMYGLPGETLTSWKKDLKQALSLHPEHISAYHLIYEEGTPLWKLREQHKVEEADEDLSVSLFGTLIDELTTAGYEHYEISNFCLPGLHSRHNSSYWTEKQYLGCGPSAHSYNGISRQWNVASLDKYIEGISSGNPTFEVEELDLYTRYNDFVITHIRTQW
;
A
#
# COMPACT_ATOMS: atom_id res chain seq x y z
N ALA A 1 14.16 11.53 6.76
CA ALA A 1 14.73 10.35 6.05
C ALA A 1 15.09 9.18 6.98
N TYR A 2 15.24 9.39 8.28
CA TYR A 2 15.73 8.35 9.21
C TYR A 2 14.68 7.37 9.73
N ARG A 3 13.37 7.67 9.62
CA ARG A 3 12.30 6.87 10.23
C ARG A 3 11.76 5.73 9.39
N ARG A 4 11.83 5.79 8.06
CA ARG A 4 11.23 4.77 7.18
C ARG A 4 11.95 3.43 7.15
N GLN A 5 13.16 3.34 7.62
CA GLN A 5 14.00 2.16 7.39
C GLN A 5 14.20 1.27 8.62
N ARG A 6 13.68 1.66 9.78
CA ARG A 6 13.72 0.82 10.99
C ARG A 6 12.60 -0.22 11.09
N GLN A 7 11.60 -0.14 10.23
CA GLN A 7 10.41 -1.01 10.31
C GLN A 7 10.66 -2.45 9.89
N MET A 8 11.78 -2.75 9.26
CA MET A 8 12.00 -4.06 8.62
C MET A 8 12.93 -5.01 9.37
N CYS A 9 13.51 -4.58 10.48
CA CYS A 9 14.15 -5.48 11.44
C CYS A 9 13.27 -5.52 12.69
N ILE A 10 12.06 -6.09 12.56
CA ILE A 10 11.21 -6.33 13.71
C ILE A 10 11.90 -7.42 14.55
N ARG A 11 12.61 -7.00 15.58
CA ARG A 11 13.13 -7.89 16.61
C ARG A 11 11.98 -8.20 17.56
N ASP A 12 11.95 -9.40 18.13
CA ASP A 12 10.92 -9.85 19.08
C ASP A 12 10.62 -8.81 20.17
N ARG A 13 11.66 -8.12 20.64
CA ARG A 13 11.53 -7.03 21.61
C ARG A 13 10.69 -5.85 21.10
N TYR A 14 10.76 -5.53 19.79
CA TYR A 14 9.96 -4.45 19.21
C TYR A 14 8.49 -4.83 19.08
N ILE A 15 8.21 -6.06 18.68
CA ILE A 15 6.83 -6.58 18.60
C ILE A 15 6.20 -6.61 19.99
N SER A 16 6.94 -7.09 20.99
CA SER A 16 6.48 -7.09 22.39
C SER A 16 6.18 -5.68 22.89
N MET A 17 7.01 -4.70 22.53
CA MET A 17 6.77 -3.30 22.85
C MET A 17 5.50 -2.78 22.16
N LEU A 18 5.23 -3.12 20.90
CA LEU A 18 4.01 -2.70 20.20
C LEU A 18 2.74 -3.20 20.91
N ARG A 19 2.80 -4.37 21.55
CA ARG A 19 1.66 -4.90 22.33
C ARG A 19 1.33 -4.13 23.59
N THR A 20 2.24 -3.32 24.10
CA THR A 20 1.95 -2.44 25.25
C THR A 20 1.10 -1.21 24.88
N PHE A 21 0.94 -0.94 23.59
CA PHE A 21 0.09 0.12 23.06
C PHE A 21 -1.26 -0.46 22.57
N PRO A 22 -2.31 0.34 22.48
CA PRO A 22 -3.64 -0.12 22.04
C PRO A 22 -3.73 -0.33 20.52
N PHE A 23 -2.68 -0.91 19.91
CA PHE A 23 -2.69 -1.26 18.50
C PHE A 23 -3.44 -2.57 18.32
N ASN A 24 -4.40 -2.59 17.39
CA ASN A 24 -5.20 -3.77 17.06
C ASN A 24 -4.93 -4.31 15.65
N ARG A 25 -4.19 -3.58 14.82
CA ARG A 25 -3.85 -3.95 13.45
C ARG A 25 -2.38 -3.64 13.15
N ILE A 26 -1.74 -4.53 12.39
CA ILE A 26 -0.40 -4.34 11.83
C ILE A 26 -0.49 -4.45 10.30
N SER A 27 0.22 -3.60 9.56
CA SER A 27 0.44 -3.75 8.13
C SER A 27 1.92 -3.89 7.85
N MET A 28 2.29 -4.86 6.99
CA MET A 28 3.66 -5.18 6.65
C MET A 28 3.89 -5.15 5.14
N GLY A 29 4.78 -4.28 4.67
CA GLY A 29 5.19 -4.26 3.28
C GLY A 29 6.16 -5.40 2.96
N ILE A 30 5.65 -6.55 2.55
CA ILE A 30 6.44 -7.70 2.11
C ILE A 30 6.91 -7.51 0.66
N GLN A 31 6.03 -7.05 -0.19
CA GLN A 31 6.17 -6.78 -1.61
C GLN A 31 6.22 -8.05 -2.46
N THR A 32 7.14 -8.95 -2.23
CA THR A 32 7.33 -10.25 -2.89
C THR A 32 8.10 -11.19 -1.99
N PHE A 33 8.00 -12.48 -2.23
CA PHE A 33 8.84 -13.51 -1.58
C PHE A 33 10.00 -13.97 -2.48
N GLN A 34 10.20 -13.33 -3.63
CA GLN A 34 11.30 -13.63 -4.55
C GLN A 34 12.55 -12.85 -4.14
N GLU A 35 13.59 -13.56 -3.63
CA GLU A 35 14.83 -12.93 -3.13
C GLU A 35 15.56 -12.07 -4.18
N THR A 36 15.55 -12.50 -5.44
CA THR A 36 16.16 -11.75 -6.54
C THR A 36 15.47 -10.41 -6.76
N THR A 37 14.14 -10.42 -6.74
CA THR A 37 13.30 -9.24 -6.93
C THR A 37 13.39 -8.29 -5.73
N LEU A 38 13.42 -8.80 -4.51
CA LEU A 38 13.66 -7.99 -3.31
C LEU A 38 14.99 -7.23 -3.41
N LYS A 39 16.05 -7.89 -3.90
CA LYS A 39 17.37 -7.23 -4.12
C LYS A 39 17.30 -6.17 -5.22
N GLN A 40 16.62 -6.43 -6.33
CA GLN A 40 16.43 -5.46 -7.41
C GLN A 40 15.67 -4.20 -6.93
N LEU A 41 14.64 -4.40 -6.11
CA LEU A 41 13.88 -3.34 -5.46
C LEU A 41 14.63 -2.67 -4.30
N GLN A 42 15.89 -3.05 -4.05
CA GLN A 42 16.73 -2.55 -2.95
C GLN A 42 16.05 -2.69 -1.58
N ARG A 43 15.26 -3.75 -1.40
CA ARG A 43 14.64 -4.05 -0.11
C ARG A 43 15.68 -4.59 0.86
N ARG A 44 15.61 -4.15 2.11
CA ARG A 44 16.59 -4.53 3.16
C ARG A 44 16.28 -5.86 3.82
N HIS A 45 15.07 -6.37 3.65
CA HIS A 45 14.65 -7.64 4.22
C HIS A 45 14.73 -8.76 3.19
N THR A 46 14.80 -9.97 3.68
CA THR A 46 14.64 -11.20 2.92
C THR A 46 13.23 -11.75 3.08
N ALA A 47 12.81 -12.66 2.20
CA ALA A 47 11.52 -13.36 2.32
C ALA A 47 11.39 -14.06 3.68
N ASP A 48 12.43 -14.74 4.11
CA ASP A 48 12.53 -15.39 5.42
C ASP A 48 12.33 -14.43 6.59
N GLN A 49 12.90 -13.21 6.51
CA GLN A 49 12.73 -12.21 7.56
C GLN A 49 11.29 -11.68 7.59
N ALA A 50 10.64 -11.52 6.44
CA ALA A 50 9.24 -11.12 6.36
C ALA A 50 8.31 -12.18 6.97
N ILE A 51 8.53 -13.46 6.65
CA ILE A 51 7.78 -14.60 7.21
C ILE A 51 7.95 -14.65 8.73
N ARG A 52 9.20 -14.58 9.24
CA ARG A 52 9.46 -14.58 10.69
C ARG A 52 8.83 -13.38 11.39
N ALA A 53 8.84 -12.19 10.77
CA ALA A 53 8.21 -11.01 11.33
C ALA A 53 6.68 -11.19 11.43
N PHE A 54 6.05 -11.76 10.41
CA PHE A 54 4.63 -12.09 10.43
C PHE A 54 4.30 -13.07 11.56
N GLN A 55 5.04 -14.18 11.64
CA GLN A 55 4.87 -15.20 12.68
C GLN A 55 5.09 -14.62 14.08
N GLY A 56 6.11 -13.76 14.25
CA GLY A 56 6.38 -13.07 15.52
C GLY A 56 5.20 -12.16 15.94
N CYS A 57 4.58 -11.44 15.01
CA CYS A 57 3.37 -10.67 15.31
C CYS A 57 2.20 -11.59 15.70
N ARG A 58 2.04 -12.70 15.03
CA ARG A 58 1.00 -13.68 15.35
C ARG A 58 1.22 -14.28 16.76
N THR A 59 2.44 -14.69 17.07
CA THR A 59 2.84 -15.19 18.41
C THR A 59 2.64 -14.15 19.51
N ALA A 60 2.87 -12.86 19.20
CA ALA A 60 2.61 -11.77 20.14
C ALA A 60 1.10 -11.46 20.33
N GLY A 61 0.20 -12.17 19.63
CA GLY A 61 -1.25 -12.06 19.78
C GLY A 61 -1.93 -11.03 18.90
N PHE A 62 -1.27 -10.52 17.84
CA PHE A 62 -1.95 -9.72 16.82
C PHE A 62 -2.80 -10.63 15.93
N GLN A 63 -4.11 -10.34 15.86
CA GLN A 63 -5.08 -11.09 15.09
C GLN A 63 -5.59 -10.37 13.85
N ASN A 64 -5.14 -9.15 13.60
CA ASN A 64 -5.44 -8.41 12.40
C ASN A 64 -4.13 -7.94 11.76
N ILE A 65 -3.61 -8.75 10.85
CA ILE A 65 -2.35 -8.49 10.17
C ILE A 65 -2.63 -8.34 8.67
N SER A 66 -2.22 -7.20 8.13
CA SER A 66 -2.22 -6.91 6.70
C SER A 66 -0.84 -7.15 6.13
N ILE A 67 -0.78 -7.67 4.92
CA ILE A 67 0.45 -7.72 4.14
C ILE A 67 0.27 -6.94 2.83
N ASP A 68 1.33 -6.26 2.41
CA ASP A 68 1.33 -5.54 1.15
C ASP A 68 2.21 -6.30 0.16
N LEU A 69 1.67 -6.63 -1.01
CA LEU A 69 2.34 -7.26 -2.15
C LEU A 69 2.42 -6.30 -3.32
N MET A 70 3.34 -6.56 -4.22
CA MET A 70 3.43 -5.87 -5.50
C MET A 70 3.48 -6.88 -6.63
N TYR A 71 2.84 -6.57 -7.75
CA TYR A 71 2.89 -7.34 -8.99
C TYR A 71 3.24 -6.43 -10.18
N GLY A 72 3.53 -7.01 -11.35
CA GLY A 72 4.11 -6.28 -12.47
C GLY A 72 5.57 -5.92 -12.24
N LEU A 73 6.25 -6.70 -11.39
CA LEU A 73 7.66 -6.49 -11.04
C LEU A 73 8.59 -6.88 -12.21
N PRO A 74 9.78 -6.25 -12.33
CA PRO A 74 10.72 -6.57 -13.40
C PRO A 74 11.04 -8.07 -13.47
N GLY A 75 10.80 -8.68 -14.65
CA GLY A 75 11.03 -10.09 -14.88
C GLY A 75 10.01 -11.04 -14.21
N GLU A 76 8.91 -10.50 -13.69
CA GLU A 76 7.85 -11.32 -13.11
C GLU A 76 7.13 -12.15 -14.18
N THR A 77 6.69 -13.33 -13.77
CA THR A 77 5.90 -14.25 -14.57
C THR A 77 4.67 -14.70 -13.79
N LEU A 78 3.64 -15.18 -14.48
CA LEU A 78 2.48 -15.79 -13.81
C LEU A 78 2.88 -16.90 -12.82
N THR A 79 3.92 -17.65 -13.14
CA THR A 79 4.42 -18.72 -12.26
C THR A 79 5.04 -18.16 -10.98
N SER A 80 5.86 -17.11 -11.07
CA SER A 80 6.44 -16.47 -9.88
C SER A 80 5.38 -15.77 -9.03
N TRP A 81 4.43 -15.10 -9.69
CA TRP A 81 3.30 -14.45 -9.00
C TRP A 81 2.42 -15.45 -8.24
N LYS A 82 2.05 -16.56 -8.87
CA LYS A 82 1.31 -17.65 -8.18
C LYS A 82 2.06 -18.22 -6.97
N LYS A 83 3.38 -18.30 -7.03
CA LYS A 83 4.19 -18.71 -5.86
C LYS A 83 4.10 -17.68 -4.74
N ASP A 84 4.17 -16.39 -5.05
CA ASP A 84 4.04 -15.32 -4.07
C ASP A 84 2.65 -15.33 -3.43
N LEU A 85 1.57 -15.46 -4.21
CA LEU A 85 0.21 -15.57 -3.70
C LEU A 85 0.04 -16.81 -2.80
N LYS A 86 0.54 -17.96 -3.21
CA LYS A 86 0.50 -19.18 -2.40
C LYS A 86 1.25 -19.02 -1.07
N GLN A 87 2.41 -18.37 -1.10
CA GLN A 87 3.18 -18.08 0.11
C GLN A 87 2.43 -17.09 1.02
N ALA A 88 1.83 -16.04 0.45
CA ALA A 88 1.01 -15.08 1.18
C ALA A 88 -0.18 -15.76 1.86
N LEU A 89 -0.92 -16.57 1.12
CA LEU A 89 -2.07 -17.31 1.63
C LEU A 89 -1.69 -18.30 2.74
N SER A 90 -0.50 -18.92 2.66
CA SER A 90 -0.01 -19.84 3.71
C SER A 90 0.24 -19.15 5.06
N LEU A 91 0.38 -17.84 5.08
CA LEU A 91 0.52 -17.05 6.31
C LEU A 91 -0.83 -16.73 6.95
N HIS A 92 -1.93 -16.90 6.23
CA HIS A 92 -3.30 -16.57 6.68
C HIS A 92 -3.42 -15.13 7.20
N PRO A 93 -3.06 -14.09 6.42
CA PRO A 93 -3.30 -12.72 6.82
C PRO A 93 -4.79 -12.40 6.77
N GLU A 94 -5.25 -11.46 7.59
CA GLU A 94 -6.63 -11.00 7.57
C GLU A 94 -6.91 -10.04 6.42
N HIS A 95 -5.86 -9.46 5.85
CA HIS A 95 -5.96 -8.48 4.79
C HIS A 95 -4.73 -8.53 3.88
N ILE A 96 -4.93 -8.35 2.59
CA ILE A 96 -3.87 -8.29 1.58
C ILE A 96 -4.11 -7.05 0.73
N SER A 97 -3.10 -6.18 0.66
CA SER A 97 -3.02 -5.12 -0.35
C SER A 97 -2.10 -5.59 -1.45
N ALA A 98 -2.52 -5.50 -2.71
CA ALA A 98 -1.68 -5.86 -3.85
C ALA A 98 -1.70 -4.72 -4.88
N TYR A 99 -0.53 -4.13 -5.12
CA TYR A 99 -0.38 -2.97 -5.98
C TYR A 99 0.39 -3.33 -7.24
N HIS A 100 -0.09 -2.87 -8.40
CA HIS A 100 0.70 -2.91 -9.61
C HIS A 100 1.88 -1.94 -9.50
N LEU A 101 3.07 -2.38 -9.94
CA LEU A 101 4.24 -1.50 -9.97
C LEU A 101 4.04 -0.38 -10.99
N ILE A 102 4.25 0.85 -10.54
CA ILE A 102 4.24 2.04 -11.38
C ILE A 102 5.66 2.62 -11.43
N TYR A 103 6.14 2.93 -12.63
CA TYR A 103 7.45 3.55 -12.85
C TYR A 103 7.31 5.07 -12.82
N GLU A 104 7.33 5.65 -11.62
CA GLU A 104 7.24 7.11 -11.44
C GLU A 104 8.52 7.81 -11.91
N GLU A 105 8.35 8.85 -12.71
CA GLU A 105 9.44 9.69 -13.21
C GLU A 105 10.35 10.20 -12.09
N GLY A 106 11.66 10.22 -12.35
CA GLY A 106 12.65 10.67 -11.38
C GLY A 106 13.08 9.62 -10.34
N THR A 107 12.35 8.51 -10.20
CA THR A 107 12.75 7.42 -9.30
C THR A 107 13.94 6.60 -9.84
N PRO A 108 14.72 5.93 -8.97
CA PRO A 108 15.79 5.05 -9.43
C PRO A 108 15.32 3.94 -10.37
N LEU A 109 14.13 3.38 -10.13
CA LEU A 109 13.59 2.30 -10.95
C LEU A 109 13.14 2.81 -12.32
N TRP A 110 12.53 3.99 -12.39
CA TRP A 110 12.22 4.66 -13.66
C TRP A 110 13.50 4.89 -14.49
N LYS A 111 14.59 5.35 -13.86
CA LYS A 111 15.89 5.54 -14.55
C LYS A 111 16.46 4.22 -15.12
N LEU A 112 16.27 3.11 -14.41
CA LEU A 112 16.68 1.79 -14.91
C LEU A 112 15.84 1.36 -16.10
N ARG A 113 14.54 1.66 -16.14
CA ARG A 113 13.66 1.42 -17.29
C ARG A 113 14.11 2.24 -18.50
N GLU A 114 14.34 3.55 -18.33
CA GLU A 114 14.84 4.42 -19.40
C GLU A 114 16.20 3.96 -19.98
N GLN A 115 17.02 3.32 -19.17
CA GLN A 115 18.29 2.72 -19.57
C GLN A 115 18.15 1.30 -20.14
N HIS A 116 16.92 0.80 -20.32
CA HIS A 116 16.61 -0.58 -20.77
C HIS A 116 17.29 -1.67 -19.92
N LYS A 117 17.53 -1.38 -18.62
CA LYS A 117 18.09 -2.35 -17.66
C LYS A 117 17.03 -3.18 -16.96
N VAL A 118 15.81 -2.72 -16.97
CA VAL A 118 14.61 -3.43 -16.51
C VAL A 118 13.51 -3.24 -17.57
N GLU A 119 12.70 -4.27 -17.73
CA GLU A 119 11.53 -4.24 -18.59
C GLU A 119 10.29 -4.12 -17.72
N GLU A 120 9.37 -3.28 -18.14
CA GLU A 120 8.03 -3.16 -17.56
C GLU A 120 7.16 -4.32 -18.07
N ALA A 121 6.29 -4.85 -17.23
CA ALA A 121 5.31 -5.85 -17.65
C ALA A 121 4.41 -5.24 -18.74
N ASP A 122 4.21 -5.95 -19.84
CA ASP A 122 3.26 -5.53 -20.86
C ASP A 122 1.81 -5.58 -20.34
N GLU A 123 0.90 -5.02 -21.13
CA GLU A 123 -0.50 -4.91 -20.74
C GLU A 123 -1.16 -6.29 -20.55
N ASP A 124 -0.88 -7.24 -21.47
CA ASP A 124 -1.46 -8.58 -21.44
C ASP A 124 -1.01 -9.35 -20.18
N LEU A 125 0.27 -9.26 -19.85
CA LEU A 125 0.82 -9.84 -18.62
C LEU A 125 0.21 -9.15 -17.39
N SER A 126 0.13 -7.82 -17.37
CA SER A 126 -0.43 -7.04 -16.26
C SER A 126 -1.88 -7.41 -15.98
N VAL A 127 -2.71 -7.55 -17.02
CA VAL A 127 -4.10 -8.02 -16.92
C VAL A 127 -4.16 -9.46 -16.41
N SER A 128 -3.28 -10.33 -16.91
CA SER A 128 -3.22 -11.73 -16.49
C SER A 128 -2.79 -11.89 -15.01
N LEU A 129 -1.83 -11.07 -14.55
CA LEU A 129 -1.40 -11.03 -13.15
C LEU A 129 -2.53 -10.56 -12.24
N PHE A 130 -3.26 -9.52 -12.65
CA PHE A 130 -4.39 -8.99 -11.88
C PHE A 130 -5.55 -9.99 -11.83
N GLY A 131 -5.92 -10.60 -12.96
CA GLY A 131 -6.93 -11.66 -12.98
C GLY A 131 -6.57 -12.83 -12.06
N THR A 132 -5.30 -13.27 -12.11
CA THR A 132 -4.79 -14.33 -11.22
C THR A 132 -4.88 -13.92 -9.74
N LEU A 133 -4.59 -12.67 -9.40
CA LEU A 133 -4.72 -12.14 -8.05
C LEU A 133 -6.17 -12.29 -7.54
N ILE A 134 -7.13 -11.84 -8.35
CA ILE A 134 -8.55 -11.90 -7.99
C ILE A 134 -8.98 -13.36 -7.79
N ASP A 135 -8.67 -14.23 -8.75
CA ASP A 135 -9.10 -15.63 -8.71
C ASP A 135 -8.52 -16.39 -7.50
N GLU A 136 -7.23 -16.26 -7.24
CA GLU A 136 -6.56 -16.96 -6.13
C GLU A 136 -7.06 -16.47 -4.76
N LEU A 137 -7.24 -15.15 -4.58
CA LEU A 137 -7.67 -14.60 -3.29
C LEU A 137 -9.16 -14.83 -3.05
N THR A 138 -10.03 -14.66 -4.05
CA THR A 138 -11.47 -14.91 -3.88
C THR A 138 -11.76 -16.39 -3.68
N THR A 139 -11.05 -17.28 -4.37
CA THR A 139 -11.10 -18.74 -4.12
C THR A 139 -10.69 -19.09 -2.70
N ALA A 140 -9.74 -18.35 -2.12
CA ALA A 140 -9.31 -18.52 -0.74
C ALA A 140 -10.24 -17.87 0.30
N GLY A 141 -11.38 -17.27 -0.13
CA GLY A 141 -12.40 -16.72 0.74
C GLY A 141 -12.19 -15.24 1.12
N TYR A 142 -11.31 -14.53 0.41
CA TYR A 142 -11.14 -13.08 0.60
C TYR A 142 -12.18 -12.32 -0.23
N GLU A 143 -12.70 -11.24 0.33
CA GLU A 143 -13.51 -10.25 -0.36
C GLU A 143 -12.60 -9.27 -1.10
N HIS A 144 -12.76 -9.11 -2.42
CA HIS A 144 -12.13 -8.07 -3.22
C HIS A 144 -12.96 -6.81 -3.10
N TYR A 145 -12.73 -5.98 -2.08
CA TYR A 145 -13.63 -4.87 -1.76
C TYR A 145 -13.27 -3.53 -2.44
N GLU A 146 -12.05 -3.39 -2.93
CA GLU A 146 -11.65 -2.29 -3.81
C GLU A 146 -10.41 -2.72 -4.63
N ILE A 147 -10.05 -1.96 -5.65
CA ILE A 147 -9.14 -2.37 -6.73
C ILE A 147 -7.84 -3.05 -6.26
N SER A 148 -7.26 -2.63 -5.14
CA SER A 148 -5.96 -3.13 -4.65
C SER A 148 -6.07 -3.91 -3.35
N ASN A 149 -7.24 -3.96 -2.73
CA ASN A 149 -7.37 -4.50 -1.38
C ASN A 149 -8.36 -5.66 -1.26
N PHE A 150 -7.89 -6.67 -0.54
CA PHE A 150 -8.62 -7.91 -0.27
C PHE A 150 -8.60 -8.17 1.23
N CYS A 151 -9.68 -8.68 1.80
CA CYS A 151 -9.72 -9.04 3.20
C CYS A 151 -10.64 -10.22 3.48
N LEU A 152 -10.43 -10.89 4.61
CA LEU A 152 -11.44 -11.81 5.12
C LEU A 152 -12.72 -11.04 5.49
N PRO A 153 -13.91 -11.67 5.40
CA PRO A 153 -15.18 -11.00 5.61
C PRO A 153 -15.23 -10.15 6.88
N GLY A 154 -15.67 -8.90 6.74
CA GLY A 154 -15.79 -7.95 7.84
C GLY A 154 -14.49 -7.30 8.32
N LEU A 155 -13.34 -7.56 7.68
CA LEU A 155 -12.04 -7.03 8.09
C LEU A 155 -11.48 -5.97 7.13
N HIS A 156 -12.36 -5.24 6.44
CA HIS A 156 -12.02 -4.10 5.59
C HIS A 156 -11.13 -3.09 6.31
N SER A 157 -10.19 -2.49 5.60
CA SER A 157 -9.41 -1.37 6.13
C SER A 157 -10.29 -0.13 6.21
N ARG A 158 -10.71 0.25 7.43
CA ARG A 158 -11.55 1.44 7.65
C ARG A 158 -10.91 2.71 7.11
N HIS A 159 -9.59 2.83 7.22
CA HIS A 159 -8.85 3.97 6.72
C HIS A 159 -8.91 4.03 5.18
N ASN A 160 -8.60 2.92 4.48
CA ASN A 160 -8.65 2.88 3.03
C ASN A 160 -10.08 3.09 2.51
N SER A 161 -11.07 2.42 3.11
CA SER A 161 -12.48 2.55 2.72
C SER A 161 -13.00 3.99 2.87
N SER A 162 -12.46 4.80 3.79
CA SER A 162 -12.90 6.18 3.97
C SER A 162 -12.61 7.07 2.76
N TYR A 163 -11.56 6.78 1.99
CA TYR A 163 -11.25 7.52 0.76
C TYR A 163 -12.22 7.23 -0.39
N TRP A 164 -12.83 6.04 -0.37
CA TRP A 164 -13.78 5.60 -1.39
C TRP A 164 -15.23 5.97 -1.08
N THR A 165 -15.53 6.41 0.14
CA THR A 165 -16.89 6.71 0.63
C THR A 165 -17.12 8.20 0.85
N GLU A 166 -16.42 9.08 0.13
CA GLU A 166 -16.55 10.54 0.19
C GLU A 166 -16.49 11.13 1.61
N LYS A 167 -15.90 10.43 2.56
CA LYS A 167 -15.74 10.94 3.93
C LYS A 167 -14.77 12.10 3.96
N GLN A 168 -15.15 13.13 4.70
CA GLN A 168 -14.27 14.25 4.96
C GLN A 168 -13.08 13.81 5.81
N TYR A 169 -11.90 14.35 5.52
CA TYR A 169 -10.69 14.07 6.25
C TYR A 169 -9.75 15.27 6.29
N LEU A 170 -8.94 15.35 7.34
CA LEU A 170 -7.89 16.35 7.53
C LEU A 170 -6.53 15.68 7.42
N GLY A 171 -5.72 16.17 6.47
CA GLY A 171 -4.34 15.74 6.27
C GLY A 171 -3.37 16.55 7.13
N CYS A 172 -2.55 15.86 7.89
CA CYS A 172 -1.51 16.46 8.72
C CYS A 172 -0.11 16.08 8.20
N GLY A 173 0.71 17.06 7.92
CA GLY A 173 2.08 16.89 7.43
C GLY A 173 2.30 17.48 6.03
N PRO A 174 3.58 17.54 5.57
CA PRO A 174 3.92 17.97 4.22
C PRO A 174 3.26 17.08 3.18
N SER A 175 2.80 17.65 2.08
CA SER A 175 2.05 16.98 1.00
C SER A 175 0.77 16.26 1.45
N ALA A 176 0.31 16.41 2.68
CA ALA A 176 -0.90 15.75 3.12
C ALA A 176 -2.14 16.46 2.55
N HIS A 177 -3.07 15.65 2.07
CA HIS A 177 -4.32 16.10 1.48
C HIS A 177 -5.43 16.14 2.53
N SER A 178 -6.34 17.10 2.37
CA SER A 178 -7.59 17.22 3.12
C SER A 178 -8.77 17.29 2.15
N TYR A 179 -9.94 16.85 2.60
CA TYR A 179 -11.18 16.91 1.81
C TYR A 179 -12.35 17.28 2.72
N ASN A 180 -13.15 18.23 2.31
CA ASN A 180 -14.30 18.72 3.09
C ASN A 180 -15.67 18.49 2.42
N GLY A 181 -15.68 17.73 1.30
CA GLY A 181 -16.89 17.46 0.52
C GLY A 181 -17.11 18.39 -0.69
N ILE A 182 -16.50 19.57 -0.71
CA ILE A 182 -16.64 20.57 -1.78
C ILE A 182 -15.30 21.10 -2.30
N SER A 183 -14.22 20.86 -1.55
CA SER A 183 -12.86 21.23 -1.97
C SER A 183 -11.84 20.22 -1.50
N ARG A 184 -10.71 20.18 -2.20
CA ARG A 184 -9.49 19.48 -1.78
C ARG A 184 -8.44 20.51 -1.42
N GLN A 185 -7.65 20.18 -0.42
CA GLN A 185 -6.50 20.97 0.00
C GLN A 185 -5.29 20.05 0.14
N TRP A 186 -4.12 20.53 -0.26
CA TRP A 186 -2.86 19.81 0.05
C TRP A 186 -1.82 20.78 0.57
N ASN A 187 -1.13 20.32 1.60
CA ASN A 187 -0.10 21.09 2.24
C ASN A 187 1.17 21.14 1.37
N VAL A 188 1.96 22.20 1.54
CA VAL A 188 3.24 22.34 0.84
C VAL A 188 4.13 21.11 1.05
N ALA A 189 4.83 20.67 -0.02
CA ALA A 189 5.66 19.47 0.02
C ALA A 189 6.96 19.64 0.82
N SER A 190 7.48 20.87 0.92
CA SER A 190 8.71 21.18 1.69
C SER A 190 8.45 21.05 3.19
N LEU A 191 9.23 20.19 3.86
CA LEU A 191 9.15 20.00 5.31
C LEU A 191 9.44 21.31 6.06
N ASP A 192 10.46 22.06 5.63
CA ASP A 192 10.86 23.31 6.29
C ASP A 192 9.75 24.37 6.18
N LYS A 193 9.21 24.58 4.97
CA LYS A 193 8.09 25.51 4.75
C LYS A 193 6.81 25.09 5.51
N TYR A 194 6.55 23.79 5.61
CA TYR A 194 5.43 23.29 6.38
C TYR A 194 5.59 23.60 7.87
N ILE A 195 6.77 23.33 8.45
CA ILE A 195 7.05 23.62 9.87
C ILE A 195 6.99 25.13 10.13
N GLU A 196 7.60 25.94 9.28
CA GLU A 196 7.58 27.42 9.39
C GLU A 196 6.14 27.95 9.34
N GLY A 197 5.34 27.51 8.36
CA GLY A 197 3.95 27.92 8.20
C GLY A 197 3.09 27.59 9.42
N ILE A 198 3.19 26.37 9.94
CA ILE A 198 2.45 25.94 11.13
C ILE A 198 2.92 26.74 12.36
N SER A 199 4.24 26.91 12.54
CA SER A 199 4.80 27.60 13.72
C SER A 199 4.46 29.08 13.74
N SER A 200 4.35 29.73 12.59
CA SER A 200 3.97 31.14 12.46
C SER A 200 2.46 31.40 12.45
N GLY A 201 1.64 30.34 12.43
CA GLY A 201 0.18 30.45 12.28
C GLY A 201 -0.29 30.76 10.84
N ASN A 202 0.62 30.70 9.86
CA ASN A 202 0.35 30.96 8.44
C ASN A 202 0.62 29.68 7.62
N PRO A 203 -0.21 28.63 7.71
CA PRO A 203 0.02 27.38 6.99
C PRO A 203 -0.02 27.61 5.48
N THR A 204 0.95 27.05 4.77
CA THR A 204 1.04 27.10 3.31
C THR A 204 0.42 25.87 2.71
N PHE A 205 -0.59 26.05 1.87
CA PHE A 205 -1.33 24.99 1.19
C PHE A 205 -1.91 25.49 -0.14
N GLU A 206 -2.29 24.54 -0.99
CA GLU A 206 -3.08 24.81 -2.20
C GLU A 206 -4.48 24.26 -2.01
N VAL A 207 -5.46 24.88 -2.71
CA VAL A 207 -6.87 24.49 -2.66
C VAL A 207 -7.41 24.33 -4.07
N GLU A 208 -8.16 23.27 -4.29
CA GLU A 208 -8.96 23.02 -5.48
C GLU A 208 -10.44 23.01 -5.10
N GLU A 209 -11.20 23.94 -5.64
CA GLU A 209 -12.66 23.92 -5.52
C GLU A 209 -13.24 22.92 -6.53
N LEU A 210 -14.08 22.00 -6.05
CA LEU A 210 -14.64 20.92 -6.85
C LEU A 210 -15.97 21.35 -7.46
N ASP A 211 -15.97 21.68 -8.73
CA ASP A 211 -17.20 21.94 -9.47
C ASP A 211 -18.04 20.66 -9.66
N LEU A 212 -19.23 20.81 -10.21
CA LEU A 212 -20.16 19.70 -10.40
C LEU A 212 -19.58 18.59 -11.29
N TYR A 213 -18.84 18.96 -12.34
CA TYR A 213 -18.23 18.00 -13.27
C TYR A 213 -17.09 17.24 -12.62
N THR A 214 -16.22 17.92 -11.89
CA THR A 214 -15.13 17.29 -11.14
C THR A 214 -15.68 16.30 -10.11
N ARG A 215 -16.71 16.69 -9.35
CA ARG A 215 -17.36 15.80 -8.38
C ARG A 215 -18.01 14.59 -9.03
N TYR A 216 -18.67 14.78 -10.19
CA TYR A 216 -19.25 13.68 -10.96
C TYR A 216 -18.16 12.70 -11.44
N ASN A 217 -17.06 13.21 -11.98
CA ASN A 217 -15.92 12.38 -12.41
C ASN A 217 -15.32 11.62 -11.23
N ASP A 218 -15.12 12.26 -10.09
CA ASP A 218 -14.64 11.62 -8.87
C ASP A 218 -15.57 10.49 -8.41
N PHE A 219 -16.88 10.76 -8.41
CA PHE A 219 -17.88 9.74 -8.08
C PHE A 219 -17.76 8.53 -9.01
N VAL A 220 -17.71 8.74 -10.32
CA VAL A 220 -17.56 7.63 -11.29
C VAL A 220 -16.27 6.87 -11.06
N ILE A 221 -15.12 7.57 -10.93
CA ILE A 221 -13.81 6.94 -10.73
C ILE A 221 -13.77 6.12 -9.44
N THR A 222 -14.33 6.62 -8.35
CA THR A 222 -14.36 5.90 -7.08
C THR A 222 -15.25 4.67 -7.14
N HIS A 223 -16.43 4.75 -7.78
CA HIS A 223 -17.38 3.63 -7.86
C HIS A 223 -16.94 2.52 -8.81
N ILE A 224 -16.18 2.84 -9.88
CA ILE A 224 -15.58 1.80 -10.75
C ILE A 224 -14.52 0.97 -9.99
N ARG A 225 -13.91 1.54 -8.95
CA ARG A 225 -12.81 0.92 -8.19
C ARG A 225 -13.26 0.13 -6.96
N THR A 226 -14.53 0.17 -6.64
CA THR A 226 -15.08 -0.45 -5.42
C THR A 226 -16.25 -1.38 -5.74
N GLN A 227 -16.59 -2.23 -4.79
CA GLN A 227 -17.75 -3.14 -4.91
C GLN A 227 -19.08 -2.52 -4.44
N TRP A 228 -19.07 -1.30 -3.91
CA TRP A 228 -20.28 -0.60 -3.43
C TRP A 228 -20.52 0.70 -4.17
#